data_ab5abe8b993013671e4ab3ca389b863d
#
_entry.id   ab5abe8b993013671e4ab3ca389b863d
#
_cell.length_a   1.000
_cell.length_b   1.000
_cell.length_c   1.000
_cell.angle_alpha   90.00
_cell.angle_beta   90.00
_cell.angle_gamma   90.00
#
_symmetry.space_group_name_H-M   'P 1'
#
loop_
_entity.id
_entity.type
_entity.pdbx_description
1 polymer ?
#
loop_
_entity_poly.entity_id
_entity_poly.type
_entity_poly.pdbx_seq_one_letter_code
_entity_poly.pdbx_strand_id
1 'polypeptide(L)'
;MTTRSNSAGLAIAFVLFGVLCISLNDMLIKSLSNGYPLHEIIFFRSAIALCVSFVFLQFEGGLSALRTEQPLLHVFRGVLVVIANMSFFLALAVMPLADATALFFAAPLFITILSIPILGEKVGPIRFGAVLVGFIGVLIMQRPWEPSETLEVSRIVMLLPVLGALTYALNQLMTRKLGVKAPASALAIYIQLTFVFVSAFFFLIAGDGKFAATVTNESLQFLFRAWIWPSQQDQWVLLGLGVNGGLIGYALSQAYRLADAATVAPFEYIGLPLAVFWGFLAFSDLPTWEVWTGIALILASGLFVFFRERVKAKRVTPRPVARRH
;
A
#
# COMPACT_ATOMS: atom_id res chain seq x y z
N MET A 1 0.43 27.14 22.47
CA MET A 1 -0.61 26.57 21.58
C MET A 1 -0.23 26.57 20.09
N THR A 2 0.65 27.43 19.65
CA THR A 2 1.10 27.58 18.24
C THR A 2 1.94 26.43 17.69
N THR A 3 2.74 25.75 18.50
CA THR A 3 3.63 24.66 18.07
C THR A 3 2.90 23.36 17.68
N ARG A 4 1.79 23.03 18.35
CA ARG A 4 0.97 21.83 18.03
C ARG A 4 0.15 21.99 16.74
N SER A 5 -0.23 23.21 16.39
CA SER A 5 -0.97 23.51 15.13
C SER A 5 -0.03 23.39 13.92
N ASN A 6 1.22 23.86 14.02
CA ASN A 6 2.21 23.76 12.95
C ASN A 6 2.62 22.31 12.66
N SER A 7 2.72 21.46 13.69
CA SER A 7 3.09 20.05 13.49
C SER A 7 2.01 19.25 12.75
N ALA A 8 0.72 19.51 13.01
CA ALA A 8 -0.38 18.84 12.32
C ALA A 8 -0.45 19.23 10.83
N GLY A 9 -0.28 20.52 10.51
CA GLY A 9 -0.25 20.98 9.12
C GLY A 9 0.92 20.36 8.34
N LEU A 10 2.10 20.28 8.95
CA LEU A 10 3.27 19.65 8.35
C LEU A 10 3.06 18.13 8.16
N ALA A 11 2.43 17.44 9.11
CA ALA A 11 2.08 16.03 8.98
C ALA A 11 1.14 15.78 7.81
N ILE A 12 0.12 16.63 7.64
CA ILE A 12 -0.80 16.56 6.50
C ILE A 12 -0.05 16.79 5.18
N ALA A 13 0.86 17.76 5.12
CA ALA A 13 1.67 17.97 3.93
C ALA A 13 2.53 16.74 3.57
N PHE A 14 3.15 16.10 4.56
CA PHE A 14 3.92 14.88 4.35
C PHE A 14 3.07 13.70 3.87
N VAL A 15 1.87 13.48 4.41
CA VAL A 15 1.01 12.39 3.92
C VAL A 15 0.50 12.66 2.51
N LEU A 16 0.09 13.88 2.20
CA LEU A 16 -0.34 14.25 0.84
C LEU A 16 0.78 14.05 -0.18
N PHE A 17 2.01 14.47 0.17
CA PHE A 17 3.18 14.25 -0.66
C PHE A 17 3.47 12.74 -0.81
N GLY A 18 3.43 11.97 0.28
CA GLY A 18 3.65 10.52 0.26
C GLY A 18 2.62 9.79 -0.61
N VAL A 19 1.35 10.16 -0.51
CA VAL A 19 0.27 9.56 -1.34
C VAL A 19 0.40 9.95 -2.80
N LEU A 20 0.81 11.18 -3.10
CA LEU A 20 1.14 11.59 -4.47
C LEU A 20 2.29 10.74 -5.02
N CYS A 21 3.34 10.52 -4.22
CA CYS A 21 4.45 9.64 -4.59
C CYS A 21 3.99 8.19 -4.82
N ILE A 22 3.09 7.65 -3.98
CA ILE A 22 2.51 6.30 -4.16
C ILE A 22 1.73 6.23 -5.47
N SER A 23 0.85 7.17 -5.73
CA SER A 23 0.03 7.16 -6.95
C SER A 23 0.88 7.28 -8.23
N LEU A 24 1.94 8.08 -8.19
CA LEU A 24 2.92 8.16 -9.27
C LEU A 24 3.71 6.86 -9.44
N ASN A 25 4.12 6.22 -8.32
CA ASN A 25 4.78 4.91 -8.35
C ASN A 25 3.92 3.86 -9.06
N ASP A 26 2.63 3.80 -8.73
CA ASP A 26 1.71 2.81 -9.27
C ASP A 26 1.47 3.04 -10.77
N MET A 27 1.31 4.30 -11.18
CA MET A 27 1.20 4.69 -12.59
C MET A 27 2.47 4.30 -13.38
N LEU A 28 3.67 4.57 -12.83
CA LEU A 28 4.92 4.24 -13.49
C LEU A 28 5.15 2.72 -13.59
N ILE A 29 4.80 1.94 -12.56
CA ILE A 29 4.88 0.48 -12.63
C ILE A 29 3.92 -0.06 -13.69
N LYS A 30 2.68 0.45 -13.75
CA LYS A 30 1.73 0.07 -14.79
C LYS A 30 2.26 0.41 -16.19
N SER A 31 2.87 1.56 -16.38
CA SER A 31 3.43 1.95 -17.68
C SER A 31 4.58 1.04 -18.15
N LEU A 32 5.39 0.53 -17.20
CA LEU A 32 6.51 -0.39 -17.49
C LEU A 32 6.05 -1.85 -17.62
N SER A 33 4.85 -2.22 -17.19
CA SER A 33 4.39 -3.61 -17.12
C SER A 33 4.31 -4.30 -18.48
N ASN A 34 4.14 -3.57 -19.57
CA ASN A 34 4.12 -4.12 -20.93
C ASN A 34 5.51 -4.47 -21.46
N GLY A 35 6.56 -3.81 -20.97
CA GLY A 35 7.94 -3.96 -21.44
C GLY A 35 8.78 -4.92 -20.60
N TYR A 36 8.65 -4.84 -19.27
CA TYR A 36 9.55 -5.48 -18.33
C TYR A 36 8.81 -6.42 -17.38
N PRO A 37 9.44 -7.51 -16.90
CA PRO A 37 8.83 -8.37 -15.90
C PRO A 37 8.76 -7.67 -14.52
N LEU A 38 7.75 -8.02 -13.73
CA LEU A 38 7.51 -7.42 -12.41
C LEU A 38 8.74 -7.50 -11.50
N HIS A 39 9.39 -8.66 -11.44
CA HIS A 39 10.54 -8.87 -10.58
C HIS A 39 11.75 -8.01 -10.98
N GLU A 40 11.90 -7.67 -12.25
CA GLU A 40 12.95 -6.74 -12.72
C GLU A 40 12.65 -5.31 -12.28
N ILE A 41 11.44 -4.81 -12.52
CA ILE A 41 11.01 -3.48 -12.10
C ILE A 41 11.19 -3.32 -10.60
N ILE A 42 10.73 -4.29 -9.81
CA ILE A 42 10.83 -4.26 -8.34
C ILE A 42 12.29 -4.35 -7.88
N PHE A 43 13.15 -5.11 -8.55
CA PHE A 43 14.58 -5.19 -8.23
C PHE A 43 15.25 -3.83 -8.34
N PHE A 44 15.18 -3.20 -9.53
CA PHE A 44 15.82 -1.89 -9.76
C PHE A 44 15.22 -0.82 -8.85
N ARG A 45 13.90 -0.75 -8.75
CA ARG A 45 13.22 0.18 -7.85
C ARG A 45 13.72 0.03 -6.42
N SER A 46 13.76 -1.21 -5.90
CA SER A 46 14.08 -1.45 -4.49
C SER A 46 15.57 -1.30 -4.20
N ALA A 47 16.45 -1.64 -5.15
CA ALA A 47 17.89 -1.40 -5.03
C ALA A 47 18.20 0.11 -4.92
N ILE A 48 17.56 0.93 -5.77
CA ILE A 48 17.73 2.39 -5.73
C ILE A 48 17.09 2.97 -4.45
N ALA A 49 15.87 2.53 -4.11
CA ALA A 49 15.18 2.98 -2.89
C ALA A 49 15.96 2.60 -1.62
N LEU A 50 16.69 1.49 -1.64
CA LEU A 50 17.60 1.08 -0.56
C LEU A 50 18.71 2.11 -0.37
N CYS A 51 19.35 2.57 -1.45
CA CYS A 51 20.38 3.62 -1.39
C CYS A 51 19.81 4.91 -0.78
N VAL A 52 18.62 5.34 -1.22
CA VAL A 52 17.94 6.51 -0.65
C VAL A 52 17.62 6.31 0.83
N SER A 53 17.13 5.12 1.21
CA SER A 53 16.82 4.79 2.60
C SER A 53 18.07 4.79 3.49
N PHE A 54 19.24 4.37 2.96
CA PHE A 54 20.51 4.46 3.68
C PHE A 54 20.95 5.91 3.91
N VAL A 55 20.68 6.83 2.99
CA VAL A 55 20.92 8.26 3.22
C VAL A 55 20.07 8.76 4.38
N PHE A 56 18.77 8.46 4.40
CA PHE A 56 17.91 8.85 5.54
C PHE A 56 18.32 8.20 6.87
N LEU A 57 18.82 6.95 6.83
CA LEU A 57 19.31 6.26 8.00
C LEU A 57 20.45 7.03 8.71
N GLN A 58 21.33 7.70 7.95
CA GLN A 58 22.42 8.48 8.56
C GLN A 58 21.89 9.60 9.46
N PHE A 59 20.73 10.18 9.12
CA PHE A 59 20.08 11.22 9.95
C PHE A 59 19.28 10.65 11.13
N GLU A 60 18.97 9.34 11.14
CA GLU A 60 18.17 8.68 12.18
C GLU A 60 19.00 7.79 13.14
N GLY A 61 20.33 7.92 13.15
CA GLY A 61 21.20 7.18 14.07
C GLY A 61 22.19 6.23 13.40
N GLY A 62 22.29 6.26 12.06
CA GLY A 62 23.27 5.48 11.28
C GLY A 62 23.03 3.97 11.34
N LEU A 63 24.06 3.19 11.07
CA LEU A 63 23.99 1.72 11.00
C LEU A 63 23.59 1.06 12.34
N SER A 64 23.77 1.74 13.46
CA SER A 64 23.35 1.22 14.77
C SER A 64 21.83 1.05 14.87
N ALA A 65 21.05 1.85 14.14
CA ALA A 65 19.60 1.78 14.07
C ALA A 65 19.06 0.51 13.36
N LEU A 66 19.92 -0.21 12.61
CA LEU A 66 19.58 -1.50 12.00
C LEU A 66 19.69 -2.68 13.00
N ARG A 67 20.20 -2.47 14.21
CA ARG A 67 20.24 -3.55 15.20
C ARG A 67 18.83 -3.84 15.70
N THR A 68 18.40 -5.09 15.57
CA THR A 68 17.07 -5.53 16.00
C THR A 68 17.20 -6.78 16.88
N GLU A 69 16.37 -6.83 17.92
CA GLU A 69 16.21 -8.02 18.75
C GLU A 69 15.23 -9.04 18.16
N GLN A 70 14.52 -8.66 17.07
CA GLN A 70 13.43 -9.44 16.47
C GLN A 70 13.61 -9.65 14.95
N PRO A 71 14.73 -10.26 14.47
CA PRO A 71 15.01 -10.35 13.03
C PRO A 71 13.96 -11.17 12.28
N LEU A 72 13.48 -12.28 12.83
CA LEU A 72 12.44 -13.11 12.20
C LEU A 72 11.14 -12.34 11.99
N LEU A 73 10.79 -11.44 12.89
CA LEU A 73 9.61 -10.59 12.74
C LEU A 73 9.75 -9.64 11.55
N HIS A 74 10.93 -9.04 11.37
CA HIS A 74 11.17 -8.15 10.21
C HIS A 74 11.11 -8.93 8.89
N VAL A 75 11.66 -10.16 8.85
CA VAL A 75 11.55 -11.04 7.68
C VAL A 75 10.08 -11.36 7.39
N PHE A 76 9.33 -11.81 8.40
CA PHE A 76 7.90 -12.14 8.25
C PHE A 76 7.09 -10.95 7.74
N ARG A 77 7.31 -9.76 8.32
CA ARG A 77 6.67 -8.52 7.87
C ARG A 77 7.08 -8.16 6.44
N GLY A 78 8.36 -8.31 6.11
CA GLY A 78 8.87 -8.12 4.74
C GLY A 78 8.14 -9.03 3.74
N VAL A 79 7.98 -10.30 4.06
CA VAL A 79 7.25 -11.27 3.22
C VAL A 79 5.78 -10.86 3.04
N LEU A 80 5.09 -10.46 4.11
CA LEU A 80 3.70 -9.98 4.01
C LEU A 80 3.59 -8.75 3.10
N VAL A 81 4.52 -7.80 3.20
CA VAL A 81 4.54 -6.61 2.35
C VAL A 81 4.87 -6.97 0.90
N VAL A 82 5.78 -7.92 0.67
CA VAL A 82 6.09 -8.42 -0.68
C VAL A 82 4.84 -9.07 -1.30
N ILE A 83 4.16 -9.96 -0.58
CA ILE A 83 2.92 -10.59 -1.07
C ILE A 83 1.87 -9.51 -1.39
N ALA A 84 1.69 -8.53 -0.49
CA ALA A 84 0.74 -7.44 -0.70
C ALA A 84 1.02 -6.66 -2.00
N ASN A 85 2.27 -6.23 -2.18
CA ASN A 85 2.65 -5.43 -3.34
C ASN A 85 2.68 -6.25 -4.63
N MET A 86 3.23 -7.48 -4.61
CA MET A 86 3.26 -8.35 -5.78
C MET A 86 1.84 -8.67 -6.26
N SER A 87 0.92 -9.03 -5.35
CA SER A 87 -0.48 -9.27 -5.69
C SER A 87 -1.13 -8.03 -6.33
N PHE A 88 -0.91 -6.85 -5.74
CA PHE A 88 -1.43 -5.59 -6.27
C PHE A 88 -0.88 -5.27 -7.67
N PHE A 89 0.44 -5.37 -7.87
CA PHE A 89 1.06 -5.02 -9.16
C PHE A 89 0.75 -6.05 -10.25
N LEU A 90 0.58 -7.33 -9.92
CA LEU A 90 0.12 -8.34 -10.87
C LEU A 90 -1.28 -8.05 -11.41
N ALA A 91 -2.16 -7.54 -10.56
CA ALA A 91 -3.48 -7.08 -10.99
C ALA A 91 -3.37 -5.79 -11.82
N LEU A 92 -2.51 -4.86 -11.40
CA LEU A 92 -2.33 -3.56 -12.03
C LEU A 92 -1.87 -3.66 -13.49
N ALA A 93 -1.16 -4.73 -13.86
CA ALA A 93 -0.73 -4.97 -15.24
C ALA A 93 -1.90 -5.09 -16.22
N VAL A 94 -3.05 -5.61 -15.78
CA VAL A 94 -4.21 -5.91 -16.66
C VAL A 94 -5.48 -5.20 -16.23
N MET A 95 -5.54 -4.63 -15.02
CA MET A 95 -6.68 -3.87 -14.52
C MET A 95 -6.48 -2.38 -14.69
N PRO A 96 -7.56 -1.59 -14.85
CA PRO A 96 -7.50 -0.14 -14.69
C PRO A 96 -6.91 0.25 -13.33
N LEU A 97 -6.13 1.34 -13.30
CA LEU A 97 -5.43 1.80 -12.09
C LEU A 97 -6.39 2.11 -10.94
N ALA A 98 -7.53 2.74 -11.26
CA ALA A 98 -8.55 3.08 -10.29
C ALA A 98 -9.20 1.84 -9.66
N ASP A 99 -9.46 0.80 -10.46
CA ASP A 99 -10.12 -0.44 -10.03
C ASP A 99 -9.23 -1.22 -9.06
N ALA A 100 -7.96 -1.45 -9.43
CA ALA A 100 -6.99 -2.13 -8.57
C ALA A 100 -6.79 -1.36 -7.27
N THR A 101 -6.63 -0.03 -7.34
CA THR A 101 -6.45 0.82 -6.16
C THR A 101 -7.67 0.80 -5.25
N ALA A 102 -8.89 0.90 -5.79
CA ALA A 102 -10.11 0.89 -5.00
C ALA A 102 -10.30 -0.45 -4.25
N LEU A 103 -10.01 -1.58 -4.90
CA LEU A 103 -10.05 -2.89 -4.24
C LEU A 103 -8.99 -3.02 -3.14
N PHE A 104 -7.80 -2.46 -3.32
CA PHE A 104 -6.75 -2.43 -2.29
C PHE A 104 -7.15 -1.57 -1.08
N PHE A 105 -7.95 -0.52 -1.28
CA PHE A 105 -8.51 0.29 -0.19
C PHE A 105 -9.53 -0.47 0.70
N ALA A 106 -9.80 -1.75 0.43
CA ALA A 106 -10.44 -2.65 1.40
C ALA A 106 -9.54 -2.96 2.63
N ALA A 107 -8.25 -2.64 2.61
CA ALA A 107 -7.33 -2.90 3.71
C ALA A 107 -7.80 -2.37 5.08
N PRO A 108 -8.32 -1.14 5.25
CA PRO A 108 -8.87 -0.68 6.52
C PRO A 108 -10.04 -1.52 7.04
N LEU A 109 -10.84 -2.11 6.14
CA LEU A 109 -11.95 -3.01 6.50
C LEU A 109 -11.39 -4.30 7.10
N PHE A 110 -10.40 -4.91 6.47
CA PHE A 110 -9.69 -6.08 6.99
C PHE A 110 -8.99 -5.79 8.31
N ILE A 111 -8.31 -4.63 8.45
CA ILE A 111 -7.70 -4.21 9.73
C ILE A 111 -8.77 -4.20 10.84
N THR A 112 -9.95 -3.67 10.55
CA THR A 112 -11.03 -3.59 11.53
C THR A 112 -11.54 -4.98 11.96
N ILE A 113 -11.78 -5.89 11.01
CA ILE A 113 -12.27 -7.24 11.34
C ILE A 113 -11.20 -8.06 12.03
N LEU A 114 -9.99 -8.07 11.50
CA LEU A 114 -8.88 -8.87 12.02
C LEU A 114 -8.33 -8.34 13.35
N SER A 115 -8.59 -7.09 13.72
CA SER A 115 -8.24 -6.56 15.04
C SER A 115 -8.97 -7.29 16.18
N ILE A 116 -10.14 -7.90 15.90
CA ILE A 116 -10.89 -8.68 16.89
C ILE A 116 -10.08 -9.91 17.35
N PRO A 117 -9.73 -10.88 16.47
CA PRO A 117 -8.99 -12.07 16.88
C PRO A 117 -7.51 -11.79 17.18
N ILE A 118 -6.86 -10.83 16.52
CA ILE A 118 -5.42 -10.60 16.66
C ILE A 118 -5.08 -9.74 17.86
N LEU A 119 -5.85 -8.66 18.10
CA LEU A 119 -5.59 -7.69 19.16
C LEU A 119 -6.58 -7.80 20.31
N GLY A 120 -7.65 -8.61 20.21
CA GLY A 120 -8.71 -8.71 21.21
C GLY A 120 -9.61 -7.45 21.27
N GLU A 121 -9.63 -6.63 20.21
CA GLU A 121 -10.44 -5.41 20.19
C GLU A 121 -11.93 -5.71 20.10
N LYS A 122 -12.75 -4.92 20.80
CA LYS A 122 -14.22 -5.02 20.72
C LYS A 122 -14.72 -4.06 19.64
N VAL A 123 -15.17 -4.60 18.53
CA VAL A 123 -15.80 -3.84 17.44
C VAL A 123 -17.30 -3.75 17.72
N GLY A 124 -17.79 -2.54 17.95
CA GLY A 124 -19.23 -2.33 18.20
C GLY A 124 -20.07 -2.50 16.91
N PRO A 125 -21.40 -2.74 17.04
CA PRO A 125 -22.27 -3.11 15.91
C PRO A 125 -22.29 -2.06 14.79
N ILE A 126 -22.23 -0.79 15.11
CA ILE A 126 -22.23 0.28 14.11
C ILE A 126 -20.92 0.29 13.30
N ARG A 127 -19.75 0.03 13.93
CA ARG A 127 -18.47 -0.10 13.22
C ARG A 127 -18.48 -1.35 12.33
N PHE A 128 -19.03 -2.44 12.84
CA PHE A 128 -19.20 -3.68 12.07
C PHE A 128 -20.13 -3.46 10.86
N GLY A 129 -21.27 -2.77 11.04
CA GLY A 129 -22.17 -2.40 9.95
C GLY A 129 -21.49 -1.54 8.86
N ALA A 130 -20.68 -0.57 9.25
CA ALA A 130 -19.92 0.23 8.29
C ALA A 130 -18.94 -0.64 7.49
N VAL A 131 -18.25 -1.58 8.15
CA VAL A 131 -17.35 -2.51 7.46
C VAL A 131 -18.10 -3.39 6.45
N LEU A 132 -19.30 -3.87 6.80
CA LEU A 132 -20.14 -4.62 5.87
C LEU A 132 -20.51 -3.79 4.63
N VAL A 133 -20.84 -2.50 4.80
CA VAL A 133 -21.10 -1.59 3.67
C VAL A 133 -19.89 -1.47 2.76
N GLY A 134 -18.69 -1.35 3.31
CA GLY A 134 -17.46 -1.32 2.52
C GLY A 134 -17.22 -2.63 1.74
N PHE A 135 -17.47 -3.80 2.35
CA PHE A 135 -17.38 -5.08 1.65
C PHE A 135 -18.45 -5.26 0.57
N ILE A 136 -19.65 -4.69 0.74
CA ILE A 136 -20.64 -4.63 -0.35
C ILE A 136 -20.05 -3.84 -1.53
N GLY A 137 -19.35 -2.75 -1.29
CA GLY A 137 -18.63 -2.01 -2.33
C GLY A 137 -17.62 -2.90 -3.08
N VAL A 138 -16.81 -3.69 -2.36
CA VAL A 138 -15.88 -4.66 -2.96
C VAL A 138 -16.63 -5.70 -3.80
N LEU A 139 -17.77 -6.23 -3.31
CA LEU A 139 -18.58 -7.20 -4.03
C LEU A 139 -19.19 -6.62 -5.32
N ILE A 140 -19.65 -5.36 -5.28
CA ILE A 140 -20.16 -4.68 -6.47
C ILE A 140 -19.08 -4.57 -7.55
N MET A 141 -17.86 -4.22 -7.17
CA MET A 141 -16.73 -4.14 -8.10
C MET A 141 -16.33 -5.51 -8.67
N GLN A 142 -16.49 -6.59 -7.90
CA GLN A 142 -16.19 -7.96 -8.37
C GLN A 142 -17.24 -8.51 -9.33
N ARG A 143 -18.40 -7.87 -9.47
CA ARG A 143 -19.52 -8.25 -10.37
C ARG A 143 -19.83 -9.75 -10.33
N PRO A 144 -20.14 -10.34 -9.16
CA PRO A 144 -20.33 -11.79 -9.04
C PRO A 144 -21.53 -12.33 -9.87
N TRP A 145 -22.43 -11.45 -10.30
CA TRP A 145 -23.60 -11.75 -11.13
C TRP A 145 -23.29 -11.82 -12.63
N GLU A 146 -22.15 -11.31 -13.10
CA GLU A 146 -21.76 -11.40 -14.50
C GLU A 146 -21.11 -12.74 -14.80
N PRO A 147 -21.37 -13.35 -15.97
CA PRO A 147 -20.62 -14.53 -16.41
C PRO A 147 -19.12 -14.21 -16.53
N SER A 148 -18.25 -15.16 -16.16
CA SER A 148 -16.81 -14.94 -16.22
C SER A 148 -16.27 -14.68 -17.64
N GLU A 149 -17.01 -15.12 -18.64
CA GLU A 149 -16.69 -14.99 -20.06
C GLU A 149 -16.91 -13.56 -20.58
N THR A 150 -17.75 -12.76 -19.90
CA THR A 150 -18.05 -11.37 -20.28
C THR A 150 -17.15 -10.36 -19.58
N LEU A 151 -16.35 -10.80 -18.61
CA LEU A 151 -15.44 -9.93 -17.88
C LEU A 151 -14.15 -9.73 -18.68
N GLU A 152 -13.74 -8.48 -18.86
CA GLU A 152 -12.45 -8.12 -19.50
C GLU A 152 -11.26 -8.67 -18.71
N VAL A 153 -11.38 -8.76 -17.40
CA VAL A 153 -10.35 -9.27 -16.48
C VAL A 153 -10.89 -10.48 -15.72
N SER A 154 -10.09 -11.54 -15.61
CA SER A 154 -10.50 -12.74 -14.89
C SER A 154 -10.74 -12.46 -13.40
N ARG A 155 -11.73 -13.15 -12.79
CA ARG A 155 -12.06 -13.00 -11.36
C ARG A 155 -10.88 -13.26 -10.43
N ILE A 156 -10.00 -14.20 -10.78
CA ILE A 156 -8.80 -14.51 -9.99
C ILE A 156 -7.88 -13.28 -9.92
N VAL A 157 -7.71 -12.57 -11.04
CA VAL A 157 -6.91 -11.36 -11.09
C VAL A 157 -7.57 -10.22 -10.29
N MET A 158 -8.90 -10.07 -10.38
CA MET A 158 -9.63 -9.09 -9.58
C MET A 158 -9.55 -9.35 -8.07
N LEU A 159 -9.30 -10.58 -7.63
CA LEU A 159 -9.06 -10.92 -6.21
C LEU A 159 -7.64 -10.60 -5.73
N LEU A 160 -6.67 -10.40 -6.62
CA LEU A 160 -5.29 -10.12 -6.24
C LEU A 160 -5.14 -8.81 -5.43
N PRO A 161 -5.75 -7.67 -5.78
CA PRO A 161 -5.69 -6.47 -4.94
C PRO A 161 -6.35 -6.68 -3.57
N VAL A 162 -7.40 -7.51 -3.50
CA VAL A 162 -8.07 -7.85 -2.23
C VAL A 162 -7.16 -8.72 -1.35
N LEU A 163 -6.42 -9.68 -1.94
CA LEU A 163 -5.38 -10.44 -1.25
C LEU A 163 -4.24 -9.51 -0.77
N GLY A 164 -3.85 -8.56 -1.61
CA GLY A 164 -2.90 -7.51 -1.25
C GLY A 164 -3.37 -6.70 -0.04
N ALA A 165 -4.63 -6.27 -0.03
CA ALA A 165 -5.26 -5.56 1.07
C ALA A 165 -5.29 -6.38 2.37
N LEU A 166 -5.59 -7.67 2.28
CA LEU A 166 -5.60 -8.59 3.42
C LEU A 166 -4.20 -8.77 4.03
N THR A 167 -3.19 -9.04 3.19
CA THR A 167 -1.81 -9.24 3.65
C THR A 167 -1.20 -7.95 4.19
N TYR A 168 -1.53 -6.80 3.60
CA TYR A 168 -1.19 -5.49 4.14
C TYR A 168 -1.82 -5.27 5.52
N ALA A 169 -3.10 -5.60 5.69
CA ALA A 169 -3.80 -5.50 6.98
C ALA A 169 -3.14 -6.38 8.05
N LEU A 170 -2.77 -7.61 7.72
CA LEU A 170 -2.04 -8.50 8.61
C LEU A 170 -0.68 -7.91 9.02
N ASN A 171 0.08 -7.35 8.08
CA ASN A 171 1.34 -6.67 8.39
C ASN A 171 1.16 -5.51 9.37
N GLN A 172 0.13 -4.69 9.18
CA GLN A 172 -0.17 -3.57 10.07
C GLN A 172 -0.54 -4.02 11.48
N LEU A 173 -1.40 -5.05 11.60
CA LEU A 173 -1.81 -5.60 12.89
C LEU A 173 -0.65 -6.29 13.62
N MET A 174 0.22 -7.03 12.91
CA MET A 174 1.42 -7.62 13.49
C MET A 174 2.39 -6.55 14.00
N THR A 175 2.59 -5.48 13.22
CA THR A 175 3.42 -4.34 13.63
C THR A 175 2.91 -3.73 14.94
N ARG A 176 1.58 -3.56 15.05
CA ARG A 176 0.94 -3.00 16.23
C ARG A 176 1.01 -3.96 17.43
N LYS A 177 0.70 -5.25 17.23
CA LYS A 177 0.71 -6.27 18.30
C LYS A 177 2.08 -6.46 18.92
N LEU A 178 3.13 -6.41 18.12
CA LEU A 178 4.49 -6.70 18.53
C LEU A 178 5.28 -5.45 18.93
N GLY A 179 4.65 -4.25 18.83
CA GLY A 179 5.23 -3.01 19.33
C GLY A 179 6.61 -2.69 18.72
N VAL A 180 6.73 -2.83 17.40
CA VAL A 180 8.01 -2.62 16.70
C VAL A 180 8.55 -1.21 16.95
N LYS A 181 9.67 -1.13 17.65
CA LYS A 181 10.34 0.12 18.07
C LYS A 181 11.49 0.52 17.14
N ALA A 182 11.52 0.06 15.90
CA ALA A 182 12.59 0.42 14.96
C ALA A 182 12.34 1.80 14.34
N PRO A 183 13.40 2.58 14.01
CA PRO A 183 13.28 3.80 13.23
C PRO A 183 12.64 3.53 11.86
N ALA A 184 12.02 4.55 11.29
CA ALA A 184 11.31 4.44 10.02
C ALA A 184 12.22 4.03 8.86
N SER A 185 13.43 4.59 8.81
CA SER A 185 14.44 4.24 7.81
C SER A 185 14.89 2.78 7.91
N ALA A 186 15.07 2.26 9.13
CA ALA A 186 15.42 0.86 9.33
C ALA A 186 14.30 -0.09 8.86
N LEU A 187 13.03 0.24 9.16
CA LEU A 187 11.88 -0.52 8.67
C LEU A 187 11.79 -0.52 7.14
N ALA A 188 12.05 0.63 6.51
CA ALA A 188 12.10 0.75 5.06
C ALA A 188 13.23 -0.12 4.47
N ILE A 189 14.43 -0.08 5.05
CA ILE A 189 15.58 -0.88 4.60
C ILE A 189 15.27 -2.38 4.66
N TYR A 190 14.67 -2.89 5.74
CA TYR A 190 14.31 -4.30 5.82
C TYR A 190 13.30 -4.70 4.73
N ILE A 191 12.32 -3.85 4.44
CA ILE A 191 11.35 -4.11 3.37
C ILE A 191 12.04 -4.09 2.00
N GLN A 192 12.89 -3.09 1.72
CA GLN A 192 13.59 -3.00 0.44
C GLN A 192 14.57 -4.17 0.23
N LEU A 193 15.28 -4.59 1.28
CA LEU A 193 16.10 -5.79 1.22
C LEU A 193 15.27 -7.04 0.89
N THR A 194 14.10 -7.21 1.52
CA THR A 194 13.22 -8.35 1.21
C THR A 194 12.78 -8.33 -0.26
N PHE A 195 12.42 -7.17 -0.80
CA PHE A 195 12.09 -7.03 -2.22
C PHE A 195 13.27 -7.40 -3.13
N VAL A 196 14.48 -6.90 -2.83
CA VAL A 196 15.68 -7.23 -3.60
C VAL A 196 15.94 -8.73 -3.59
N PHE A 197 15.88 -9.37 -2.42
CA PHE A 197 16.09 -10.83 -2.30
C PHE A 197 15.03 -11.64 -3.04
N VAL A 198 13.75 -11.30 -2.89
CA VAL A 198 12.66 -12.00 -3.59
C VAL A 198 12.77 -11.80 -5.10
N SER A 199 13.05 -10.59 -5.57
CA SER A 199 13.22 -10.32 -7.00
C SER A 199 14.44 -11.04 -7.58
N ALA A 200 15.56 -11.08 -6.85
CA ALA A 200 16.74 -11.85 -7.25
C ALA A 200 16.44 -13.37 -7.30
N PHE A 201 15.65 -13.88 -6.36
CA PHE A 201 15.21 -15.28 -6.37
C PHE A 201 14.34 -15.59 -7.59
N PHE A 202 13.40 -14.71 -7.95
CA PHE A 202 12.61 -14.84 -9.18
C PHE A 202 13.49 -14.78 -10.42
N PHE A 203 14.50 -13.90 -10.45
CA PHE A 203 15.46 -13.85 -11.55
C PHE A 203 16.20 -15.18 -11.72
N LEU A 204 16.68 -15.80 -10.64
CA LEU A 204 17.39 -17.07 -10.69
C LEU A 204 16.52 -18.23 -11.20
N ILE A 205 15.21 -18.19 -10.95
CA ILE A 205 14.28 -19.26 -11.32
C ILE A 205 13.64 -19.02 -12.69
N ALA A 206 13.28 -17.78 -13.00
CA ALA A 206 12.41 -17.41 -14.11
C ALA A 206 12.99 -16.31 -15.01
N GLY A 207 14.18 -15.80 -14.73
CA GLY A 207 14.77 -14.67 -15.44
C GLY A 207 15.11 -14.96 -16.92
N ASP A 208 15.17 -16.23 -17.29
CA ASP A 208 15.32 -16.71 -18.67
C ASP A 208 13.98 -16.73 -19.45
N GLY A 209 12.84 -16.48 -18.79
CA GLY A 209 11.52 -16.44 -19.41
C GLY A 209 10.92 -17.81 -19.76
N LYS A 210 11.53 -18.92 -19.34
CA LYS A 210 11.08 -20.29 -19.70
C LYS A 210 9.63 -20.57 -19.30
N PHE A 211 9.15 -19.96 -18.22
CA PHE A 211 7.77 -20.12 -17.74
C PHE A 211 6.77 -19.23 -18.48
N ALA A 212 7.22 -18.11 -19.08
CA ALA A 212 6.33 -17.20 -19.78
C ALA A 212 5.62 -17.86 -20.99
N ALA A 213 6.33 -18.76 -21.70
CA ALA A 213 5.76 -19.47 -22.84
C ALA A 213 4.68 -20.50 -22.46
N THR A 214 4.63 -20.94 -21.20
CA THR A 214 3.68 -21.95 -20.70
C THR A 214 2.41 -21.35 -20.10
N VAL A 215 2.38 -20.02 -19.89
CA VAL A 215 1.27 -19.31 -19.25
C VAL A 215 0.56 -18.42 -20.25
N THR A 216 -0.78 -18.53 -20.29
CA THR A 216 -1.64 -17.69 -21.14
C THR A 216 -2.16 -16.45 -20.42
N ASN A 217 -2.12 -16.44 -19.07
CA ASN A 217 -2.61 -15.32 -18.26
C ASN A 217 -1.59 -14.16 -18.27
N GLU A 218 -2.03 -12.97 -18.67
CA GLU A 218 -1.18 -11.78 -18.81
C GLU A 218 -0.51 -11.34 -17.49
N SER A 219 -1.20 -11.45 -16.36
CA SER A 219 -0.61 -11.16 -15.05
C SER A 219 0.55 -12.11 -14.72
N LEU A 220 0.42 -13.40 -15.06
CA LEU A 220 1.50 -14.37 -14.88
C LEU A 220 2.61 -14.19 -15.92
N GLN A 221 2.28 -13.77 -17.15
CA GLN A 221 3.30 -13.38 -18.13
C GLN A 221 4.10 -12.18 -17.64
N PHE A 222 3.46 -11.19 -17.02
CA PHE A 222 4.15 -10.07 -16.39
C PHE A 222 5.10 -10.53 -15.27
N LEU A 223 4.75 -11.59 -14.52
CA LEU A 223 5.62 -12.14 -13.49
C LEU A 223 6.80 -12.92 -14.08
N PHE A 224 6.57 -13.74 -15.13
CA PHE A 224 7.52 -14.74 -15.62
C PHE A 224 8.23 -14.37 -16.93
N ARG A 225 7.98 -13.18 -17.49
CA ARG A 225 8.69 -12.67 -18.66
C ARG A 225 10.20 -12.65 -18.41
N ALA A 226 11.00 -12.87 -19.48
CA ALA A 226 12.45 -12.80 -19.39
C ALA A 226 12.94 -11.40 -18.98
N TRP A 227 14.01 -11.36 -18.22
CA TRP A 227 14.72 -10.11 -17.97
C TRP A 227 15.36 -9.60 -19.25
N ILE A 228 15.19 -8.30 -19.50
CA ILE A 228 15.82 -7.59 -20.60
C ILE A 228 16.43 -6.30 -20.07
N TRP A 229 17.61 -5.93 -20.58
CA TRP A 229 18.23 -4.70 -20.12
C TRP A 229 17.38 -3.48 -20.50
N PRO A 230 17.02 -2.61 -19.56
CA PRO A 230 16.14 -1.48 -19.82
C PRO A 230 16.68 -0.52 -20.87
N SER A 231 15.80 0.00 -21.73
CA SER A 231 16.14 1.05 -22.68
C SER A 231 16.69 2.30 -21.98
N GLN A 232 17.46 3.11 -22.65
CA GLN A 232 18.04 4.33 -22.05
C GLN A 232 16.96 5.26 -21.48
N GLN A 233 15.81 5.33 -22.11
CA GLN A 233 14.67 6.12 -21.63
C GLN A 233 14.09 5.51 -20.37
N ASP A 234 13.88 4.20 -20.33
CA ASP A 234 13.26 3.49 -19.19
C ASP A 234 14.19 3.41 -17.98
N GLN A 235 15.52 3.47 -18.18
CA GLN A 235 16.48 3.61 -17.08
C GLN A 235 16.21 4.85 -16.23
N TRP A 236 15.89 5.99 -16.86
CA TRP A 236 15.51 7.20 -16.13
C TRP A 236 14.20 7.06 -15.40
N VAL A 237 13.23 6.35 -16.00
CA VAL A 237 11.95 6.04 -15.34
C VAL A 237 12.17 5.14 -14.11
N LEU A 238 13.00 4.10 -14.24
CA LEU A 238 13.37 3.20 -13.14
C LEU A 238 14.15 3.92 -12.03
N LEU A 239 15.06 4.82 -12.40
CA LEU A 239 15.78 5.66 -11.45
C LEU A 239 14.78 6.55 -10.66
N GLY A 240 13.89 7.23 -11.38
CA GLY A 240 12.83 8.04 -10.77
C GLY A 240 11.93 7.22 -9.86
N LEU A 241 11.52 6.02 -10.30
CA LEU A 241 10.71 5.08 -9.55
C LEU A 241 11.40 4.64 -8.24
N GLY A 242 12.70 4.35 -8.29
CA GLY A 242 13.48 3.97 -7.12
C GLY A 242 13.66 5.11 -6.12
N VAL A 243 14.00 6.32 -6.59
CA VAL A 243 14.09 7.52 -5.74
C VAL A 243 12.74 7.80 -5.11
N ASN A 244 11.66 7.76 -5.90
CA ASN A 244 10.29 7.93 -5.42
C ASN A 244 9.92 6.91 -4.34
N GLY A 245 10.33 5.64 -4.51
CA GLY A 245 10.13 4.58 -3.50
C GLY A 245 10.79 4.88 -2.15
N GLY A 246 11.98 5.49 -2.17
CA GLY A 246 12.66 5.97 -0.95
C GLY A 246 11.92 7.15 -0.30
N LEU A 247 11.42 8.08 -1.11
CA LEU A 247 10.66 9.25 -0.63
C LEU A 247 9.32 8.85 -0.01
N ILE A 248 8.62 7.86 -0.55
CA ILE A 248 7.37 7.31 0.02
C ILE A 248 7.60 6.88 1.47
N GLY A 249 8.61 6.04 1.71
CA GLY A 249 8.91 5.53 3.05
C GLY A 249 9.19 6.65 4.04
N TYR A 250 10.00 7.63 3.65
CA TYR A 250 10.33 8.77 4.50
C TYR A 250 9.11 9.67 4.77
N ALA A 251 8.38 10.07 3.73
CA ALA A 251 7.25 10.98 3.85
C ALA A 251 6.14 10.43 4.75
N LEU A 252 5.72 9.17 4.53
CA LEU A 252 4.70 8.54 5.37
C LEU A 252 5.17 8.40 6.82
N SER A 253 6.43 8.00 7.02
CA SER A 253 6.98 7.88 8.37
C SER A 253 6.99 9.21 9.11
N GLN A 254 7.39 10.30 8.45
CA GLN A 254 7.37 11.64 9.05
C GLN A 254 5.94 12.10 9.35
N ALA A 255 4.98 11.83 8.46
CA ALA A 255 3.59 12.16 8.70
C ALA A 255 3.07 11.55 10.01
N TYR A 256 3.29 10.25 10.20
CA TYR A 256 2.86 9.51 11.40
C TYR A 256 3.68 9.80 12.66
N ARG A 257 4.88 10.35 12.53
CA ARG A 257 5.67 10.85 13.68
C ARG A 257 5.24 12.23 14.17
N LEU A 258 4.78 13.08 13.25
CA LEU A 258 4.42 14.48 13.55
C LEU A 258 2.99 14.62 14.08
N ALA A 259 2.08 13.68 13.76
CA ALA A 259 0.70 13.72 14.22
C ALA A 259 0.13 12.31 14.42
N ASP A 260 -0.93 12.23 15.22
CA ASP A 260 -1.66 10.99 15.46
C ASP A 260 -2.25 10.41 14.15
N ALA A 261 -2.31 9.08 14.05
CA ALA A 261 -2.93 8.38 12.92
C ALA A 261 -4.34 8.91 12.63
N ALA A 262 -5.08 9.27 13.67
CA ALA A 262 -6.39 9.91 13.57
C ALA A 262 -6.39 11.30 12.89
N THR A 263 -5.27 11.91 12.68
CA THR A 263 -5.15 13.18 11.93
C THR A 263 -4.70 12.93 10.50
N VAL A 264 -3.85 11.93 10.28
CA VAL A 264 -3.16 11.67 9.01
C VAL A 264 -3.96 10.75 8.08
N ALA A 265 -4.51 9.65 8.61
CA ALA A 265 -5.11 8.58 7.79
C ALA A 265 -6.26 9.01 6.84
N PRO A 266 -7.13 10.01 7.13
CA PRO A 266 -8.14 10.44 6.16
C PRO A 266 -7.56 10.99 4.87
N PHE A 267 -6.35 11.55 4.94
CA PHE A 267 -5.72 12.14 3.78
C PHE A 267 -5.11 11.09 2.84
N GLU A 268 -4.93 9.85 3.31
CA GLU A 268 -4.51 8.73 2.45
C GLU A 268 -5.57 8.41 1.39
N TYR A 269 -6.86 8.63 1.68
CA TYR A 269 -7.93 8.38 0.72
C TYR A 269 -7.87 9.25 -0.55
N ILE A 270 -7.03 10.31 -0.56
CA ILE A 270 -6.77 11.08 -1.77
C ILE A 270 -6.08 10.24 -2.85
N GLY A 271 -5.50 9.10 -2.48
CA GLY A 271 -4.96 8.12 -3.41
C GLY A 271 -5.99 7.61 -4.43
N LEU A 272 -7.28 7.51 -4.05
CA LEU A 272 -8.33 7.09 -4.99
C LEU A 272 -8.61 8.10 -6.11
N PRO A 273 -8.89 9.40 -5.83
CA PRO A 273 -8.98 10.39 -6.89
C PRO A 273 -7.70 10.51 -7.73
N LEU A 274 -6.52 10.34 -7.13
CA LEU A 274 -5.26 10.34 -7.87
C LEU A 274 -5.14 9.11 -8.79
N ALA A 275 -5.58 7.93 -8.36
CA ALA A 275 -5.61 6.74 -9.21
C ALA A 275 -6.55 6.91 -10.42
N VAL A 276 -7.72 7.53 -10.23
CA VAL A 276 -8.64 7.89 -11.33
C VAL A 276 -7.97 8.92 -12.27
N PHE A 277 -7.34 9.95 -11.70
CA PHE A 277 -6.65 10.99 -12.47
C PHE A 277 -5.53 10.41 -13.35
N TRP A 278 -4.64 9.60 -12.77
CA TRP A 278 -3.54 8.97 -13.52
C TRP A 278 -4.05 7.90 -14.50
N GLY A 279 -5.10 7.15 -14.13
CA GLY A 279 -5.75 6.17 -15.00
C GLY A 279 -6.26 6.84 -16.28
N PHE A 280 -6.95 7.97 -16.12
CA PHE A 280 -7.44 8.76 -17.26
C PHE A 280 -6.29 9.38 -18.06
N LEU A 281 -5.35 10.06 -17.37
CA LEU A 281 -4.30 10.85 -18.05
C LEU A 281 -3.29 9.98 -18.80
N ALA A 282 -2.87 8.84 -18.21
CA ALA A 282 -1.80 8.00 -18.76
C ALA A 282 -2.31 6.84 -19.61
N PHE A 283 -3.52 6.33 -19.33
CA PHE A 283 -4.05 5.11 -19.97
C PHE A 283 -5.40 5.31 -20.63
N SER A 284 -6.02 6.51 -20.52
CA SER A 284 -7.38 6.81 -21.01
C SER A 284 -8.46 5.92 -20.37
N ASP A 285 -8.16 5.34 -19.20
CA ASP A 285 -9.07 4.49 -18.45
C ASP A 285 -10.03 5.34 -17.60
N LEU A 286 -11.33 5.13 -17.77
CA LEU A 286 -12.35 5.71 -16.88
C LEU A 286 -13.07 4.60 -16.12
N PRO A 287 -13.27 4.76 -14.80
CA PRO A 287 -13.99 3.78 -14.01
C PRO A 287 -15.43 3.57 -14.50
N THR A 288 -15.89 2.33 -14.50
CA THR A 288 -17.30 2.01 -14.76
C THR A 288 -18.19 2.42 -13.59
N TRP A 289 -19.51 2.36 -13.76
CA TRP A 289 -20.45 2.76 -12.70
C TRP A 289 -20.33 1.88 -11.43
N GLU A 290 -20.00 0.60 -11.59
CA GLU A 290 -19.78 -0.34 -10.50
C GLU A 290 -18.55 0.06 -9.68
N VAL A 291 -17.48 0.47 -10.37
CA VAL A 291 -16.25 0.94 -9.73
C VAL A 291 -16.51 2.25 -9.00
N TRP A 292 -17.22 3.21 -9.59
CA TRP A 292 -17.62 4.45 -8.91
C TRP A 292 -18.44 4.18 -7.66
N THR A 293 -19.42 3.26 -7.75
CA THR A 293 -20.24 2.86 -6.61
C THR A 293 -19.41 2.18 -5.52
N GLY A 294 -18.51 1.28 -5.92
CA GLY A 294 -17.57 0.61 -5.00
C GLY A 294 -16.65 1.60 -4.28
N ILE A 295 -16.05 2.54 -5.02
CA ILE A 295 -15.22 3.62 -4.47
C ILE A 295 -16.02 4.42 -3.44
N ALA A 296 -17.25 4.83 -3.78
CA ALA A 296 -18.09 5.62 -2.87
C ALA A 296 -18.41 4.86 -1.58
N LEU A 297 -18.75 3.57 -1.65
CA LEU A 297 -19.06 2.75 -0.49
C LEU A 297 -17.81 2.48 0.38
N ILE A 298 -16.67 2.18 -0.22
CA ILE A 298 -15.41 1.95 0.51
C ILE A 298 -14.97 3.24 1.21
N LEU A 299 -14.98 4.37 0.52
CA LEU A 299 -14.64 5.68 1.07
C LEU A 299 -15.58 6.07 2.22
N ALA A 300 -16.89 5.99 2.00
CA ALA A 300 -17.88 6.35 3.02
C ALA A 300 -17.74 5.48 4.26
N SER A 301 -17.58 4.16 4.07
CA SER A 301 -17.34 3.20 5.14
C SER A 301 -16.06 3.50 5.93
N GLY A 302 -14.94 3.65 5.25
CA GLY A 302 -13.64 3.89 5.87
C GLY A 302 -13.60 5.22 6.62
N LEU A 303 -14.07 6.31 6.02
CA LEU A 303 -14.14 7.63 6.65
C LEU A 303 -15.11 7.63 7.84
N PHE A 304 -16.26 6.94 7.75
CA PHE A 304 -17.19 6.82 8.85
C PHE A 304 -16.57 6.10 10.06
N VAL A 305 -15.93 4.95 9.85
CA VAL A 305 -15.20 4.24 10.91
C VAL A 305 -14.17 5.15 11.54
N PHE A 306 -13.39 5.84 10.73
CA PHE A 306 -12.35 6.75 11.18
C PHE A 306 -12.88 7.91 12.04
N PHE A 307 -13.86 8.68 11.56
CA PHE A 307 -14.41 9.83 12.31
C PHE A 307 -15.03 9.38 13.63
N ARG A 308 -15.66 8.23 13.65
CA ARG A 308 -16.26 7.67 14.86
C ARG A 308 -15.22 7.30 15.92
N GLU A 309 -14.12 6.67 15.52
CA GLU A 309 -13.00 6.36 16.42
C GLU A 309 -12.41 7.64 17.02
N ARG A 310 -12.24 8.68 16.21
CA ARG A 310 -11.76 9.99 16.67
C ARG A 310 -12.68 10.62 17.71
N VAL A 311 -14.00 10.53 17.53
CA VAL A 311 -14.98 11.04 18.50
C VAL A 311 -14.94 10.26 19.80
N LYS A 312 -14.82 8.93 19.76
CA LYS A 312 -14.71 8.09 20.96
C LYS A 312 -13.41 8.37 21.73
N ALA A 313 -12.27 8.47 21.05
CA ALA A 313 -10.98 8.77 21.67
C ALA A 313 -11.02 10.10 22.45
N LYS A 314 -11.68 11.14 21.91
CA LYS A 314 -11.85 12.42 22.60
C LYS A 314 -12.72 12.34 23.85
N ARG A 315 -13.69 11.41 23.91
CA ARG A 315 -14.60 11.24 25.08
C ARG A 315 -13.93 10.51 26.23
N VAL A 316 -12.90 9.69 25.96
CA VAL A 316 -12.21 8.88 26.98
C VAL A 316 -11.08 9.66 27.67
N THR A 317 -10.62 10.78 27.10
CA THR A 317 -9.60 11.63 27.74
C THR A 317 -10.25 12.37 28.94
N PRO A 318 -9.85 12.12 30.21
CA PRO A 318 -10.47 12.80 31.36
C PRO A 318 -10.21 14.31 31.24
N ARG A 319 -11.25 15.12 31.45
CA ARG A 319 -11.05 16.55 31.67
C ARG A 319 -10.07 16.75 32.82
N PRO A 320 -9.02 17.58 32.68
CA PRO A 320 -8.17 17.88 33.82
C PRO A 320 -9.05 18.42 34.95
N VAL A 321 -9.01 17.75 36.10
CA VAL A 321 -9.69 18.22 37.30
C VAL A 321 -9.06 19.54 37.65
N ALA A 322 -9.84 20.62 37.54
CA ALA A 322 -9.40 21.94 37.99
C ALA A 322 -9.03 21.83 39.48
N ARG A 323 -7.74 21.95 39.81
CA ARG A 323 -7.31 22.10 41.21
C ARG A 323 -7.98 23.36 41.76
N ARG A 324 -8.98 23.19 42.61
CA ARG A 324 -9.45 24.28 43.46
C ARG A 324 -8.32 24.60 44.44
N HIS A 325 -7.79 25.79 44.34
CA HIS A 325 -6.97 26.41 45.39
C HIS A 325 -7.86 26.96 46.47
#